data_bb96c7658b57aa6522391799e16e0ee4
#
_entry.id   bb96c7658b57aa6522391799e16e0ee4
#
_cell.length_a   1.000
_cell.length_b   1.000
_cell.length_c   1.000
_cell.angle_alpha   90.00
_cell.angle_beta   90.00
_cell.angle_gamma   90.00
#
_symmetry.space_group_name_H-M   'P 1'
#
loop_
_entity.id
_entity.type
_entity.pdbx_description
1 polymer ?
#
loop_
_entity_poly.entity_id
_entity_poly.type
_entity_poly.pdbx_seq_one_letter_code
_entity_poly.pdbx_strand_id
1 'polypeptide(L)'
;MADKAQTWVYTEDYVAESDALAAARAVASELGATPVSSGTGAALRMLAAVAGARAVLEVGTGAGVSGLWLLDGMARDGVLTTIDVESELLGYARRNFAAAGLSSHRTRLIAGRALDVLPRM
;
A
#
# COMPACT_ATOMS: atom_id res chain seq x y z
N MET A 1 -9.00 0.93 33.19
CA MET A 1 -7.93 1.03 32.18
C MET A 1 -8.32 0.10 31.04
N ALA A 2 -8.32 0.59 29.80
CA ALA A 2 -8.64 -0.24 28.64
C ALA A 2 -7.58 -1.33 28.45
N ASP A 3 -8.00 -2.54 28.15
CA ASP A 3 -7.10 -3.63 27.78
C ASP A 3 -6.41 -3.27 26.43
N LYS A 4 -5.11 -3.48 26.35
CA LYS A 4 -4.31 -3.23 25.14
C LYS A 4 -4.87 -3.99 23.92
N ALA A 5 -5.33 -5.23 24.13
CA ALA A 5 -5.92 -6.03 23.06
C ALA A 5 -7.22 -5.42 22.54
N GLN A 6 -8.09 -4.93 23.42
CA GLN A 6 -9.33 -4.24 23.04
C GLN A 6 -9.06 -2.93 22.33
N THR A 7 -8.08 -2.16 22.81
CA THR A 7 -7.66 -0.91 22.16
C THR A 7 -7.12 -1.18 20.76
N TRP A 8 -6.31 -2.24 20.59
CA TRP A 8 -5.80 -2.65 19.30
C TRP A 8 -6.94 -3.01 18.33
N VAL A 9 -7.86 -3.88 18.73
CA VAL A 9 -9.02 -4.28 17.91
C VAL A 9 -9.83 -3.05 17.50
N TYR A 10 -10.14 -2.16 18.44
CA TYR A 10 -10.86 -0.92 18.14
C TYR A 10 -10.14 -0.07 17.10
N THR A 11 -8.82 0.10 17.23
CA THR A 11 -8.02 0.88 16.29
C THR A 11 -8.02 0.28 14.89
N GLU A 12 -7.91 -1.05 14.79
CA GLU A 12 -7.91 -1.74 13.50
C GLU A 12 -9.29 -1.72 12.83
N ASP A 13 -10.36 -1.75 13.59
CA ASP A 13 -11.73 -1.73 13.06
C ASP A 13 -12.27 -0.31 12.80
N TYR A 14 -11.59 0.72 13.28
CA TYR A 14 -12.09 2.10 13.24
C TYR A 14 -12.24 2.63 11.81
N VAL A 15 -11.32 2.32 10.92
CA VAL A 15 -11.39 2.69 9.51
C VAL A 15 -11.64 1.45 8.67
N ALA A 16 -12.82 1.39 8.07
CA ALA A 16 -13.18 0.28 7.19
C ALA A 16 -12.33 0.30 5.90
N GLU A 17 -11.89 -0.88 5.48
CA GLU A 17 -11.25 -1.05 4.19
C GLU A 17 -12.29 -1.04 3.06
N SER A 18 -11.92 -0.46 1.91
CA SER A 18 -12.69 -0.60 0.68
C SER A 18 -12.65 -2.05 0.17
N ASP A 19 -13.57 -2.40 -0.71
CA ASP A 19 -13.59 -3.73 -1.34
C ASP A 19 -12.26 -4.04 -2.06
N ALA A 20 -11.65 -3.06 -2.69
CA ALA A 20 -10.37 -3.20 -3.35
C ALA A 20 -9.23 -3.49 -2.35
N LEU A 21 -9.21 -2.82 -1.20
CA LEU A 21 -8.25 -3.07 -0.13
C LEU A 21 -8.45 -4.46 0.47
N ALA A 22 -9.68 -4.85 0.75
CA ALA A 22 -10.00 -6.17 1.29
C ALA A 22 -9.59 -7.29 0.30
N ALA A 23 -9.84 -7.11 -0.99
CA ALA A 23 -9.41 -8.05 -2.03
C ALA A 23 -7.88 -8.15 -2.12
N ALA A 24 -7.17 -7.03 -2.09
CA ALA A 24 -5.71 -7.03 -2.11
C ALA A 24 -5.11 -7.70 -0.87
N ARG A 25 -5.72 -7.51 0.29
CA ARG A 25 -5.33 -8.16 1.56
C ARG A 25 -5.53 -9.68 1.49
N ALA A 26 -6.64 -10.13 0.92
CA ALA A 26 -6.88 -11.56 0.72
C ALA A 26 -5.81 -12.19 -0.17
N VAL A 27 -5.47 -11.56 -1.29
CA VAL A 27 -4.37 -11.99 -2.18
C VAL A 27 -3.04 -12.03 -1.43
N ALA A 28 -2.72 -10.99 -0.66
CA ALA A 28 -1.49 -10.96 0.15
C ALA A 28 -1.41 -12.14 1.11
N SER A 29 -2.50 -12.47 1.79
CA SER A 29 -2.57 -13.59 2.73
C SER A 29 -2.37 -14.93 2.03
N GLU A 30 -2.98 -15.14 0.86
CA GLU A 30 -2.82 -16.36 0.06
C GLU A 30 -1.37 -16.56 -0.41
N LEU A 31 -0.66 -15.48 -0.68
CA LEU A 31 0.73 -15.50 -1.14
C LEU A 31 1.76 -15.53 0.01
N GLY A 32 1.30 -15.54 1.26
CA GLY A 32 2.17 -15.49 2.43
C GLY A 32 2.87 -14.14 2.64
N ALA A 33 2.42 -13.10 1.95
CA ALA A 33 2.86 -11.74 2.21
C ALA A 33 2.18 -11.19 3.47
N THR A 34 2.89 -10.37 4.24
CA THR A 34 2.35 -9.74 5.44
C THR A 34 2.03 -8.27 5.16
N PRO A 35 0.77 -7.94 4.84
CA PRO A 35 0.39 -6.56 4.58
C PRO A 35 0.32 -5.76 5.88
N VAL A 36 0.42 -4.43 5.75
CA VAL A 36 0.16 -3.53 6.87
C VAL A 36 -1.28 -3.71 7.37
N SER A 37 -1.49 -3.49 8.67
CA SER A 37 -2.82 -3.50 9.26
C SER A 37 -3.67 -2.33 8.76
N SER A 38 -4.99 -2.40 8.95
CA SER A 38 -5.91 -1.32 8.55
C SER A 38 -5.60 -0.01 9.28
N GLY A 39 -5.26 -0.07 10.57
CA GLY A 39 -4.87 1.11 11.34
C GLY A 39 -3.60 1.75 10.80
N THR A 40 -2.57 0.96 10.49
CA THR A 40 -1.34 1.44 9.86
C THR A 40 -1.62 2.01 8.47
N GLY A 41 -2.44 1.33 7.67
CA GLY A 41 -2.83 1.80 6.34
C GLY A 41 -3.56 3.14 6.41
N ALA A 42 -4.50 3.30 7.33
CA ALA A 42 -5.22 4.56 7.55
C ALA A 42 -4.25 5.70 7.95
N ALA A 43 -3.24 5.41 8.77
CA ALA A 43 -2.20 6.38 9.13
C ALA A 43 -1.36 6.79 7.91
N LEU A 44 -0.97 5.84 7.05
CA LEU A 44 -0.26 6.14 5.80
C LEU A 44 -1.08 7.05 4.88
N ARG A 45 -2.38 6.77 4.72
CA ARG A 45 -3.30 7.62 3.96
C ARG A 45 -3.35 9.03 4.54
N MET A 46 -3.51 9.15 5.84
CA MET A 46 -3.56 10.45 6.52
C MET A 46 -2.26 11.24 6.31
N LEU A 47 -1.10 10.61 6.48
CA LEU A 47 0.19 11.25 6.30
C LEU A 47 0.39 11.72 4.85
N ALA A 48 0.03 10.91 3.88
CA ALA A 48 0.07 11.29 2.46
C ALA A 48 -0.83 12.49 2.17
N ALA A 49 -2.03 12.52 2.73
CA ALA A 49 -2.98 13.62 2.56
C ALA A 49 -2.49 14.92 3.22
N VAL A 50 -2.02 14.85 4.46
CA VAL A 50 -1.49 16.02 5.19
C VAL A 50 -0.27 16.61 4.49
N ALA A 51 0.61 15.76 3.96
CA ALA A 51 1.78 16.19 3.20
C ALA A 51 1.44 16.72 1.80
N GLY A 52 0.21 16.57 1.33
CA GLY A 52 -0.15 16.86 -0.06
C GLY A 52 0.71 16.06 -1.05
N ALA A 53 0.99 14.81 -0.73
CA ALA A 53 2.01 14.02 -1.42
C ALA A 53 1.66 13.81 -2.91
N ARG A 54 2.61 14.17 -3.79
CA ARG A 54 2.52 13.99 -5.24
C ARG A 54 3.50 12.95 -5.76
N ALA A 55 4.53 12.64 -5.00
CA ALA A 55 5.50 11.60 -5.30
C ALA A 55 5.81 10.85 -4.00
N VAL A 56 5.56 9.56 -3.99
CA VAL A 56 5.86 8.67 -2.87
C VAL A 56 6.74 7.53 -3.37
N LEU A 57 7.76 7.21 -2.59
CA LEU A 57 8.60 6.05 -2.80
C LEU A 57 8.35 5.04 -1.69
N GLU A 58 8.05 3.82 -2.08
CA GLU A 58 7.82 2.68 -1.19
C GLU A 58 8.85 1.59 -1.44
N VAL A 59 9.35 1.00 -0.39
CA VAL A 59 10.17 -0.22 -0.44
C VAL A 59 9.38 -1.35 0.21
N GLY A 60 9.17 -2.42 -0.55
CA GLY A 60 8.31 -3.54 -0.16
C GLY A 60 6.88 -3.35 -0.68
N THR A 61 6.66 -3.71 -1.94
CA THR A 61 5.35 -3.59 -2.61
C THR A 61 4.34 -4.62 -2.07
N GLY A 62 4.78 -5.87 -1.88
CA GLY A 62 3.88 -6.97 -1.59
C GLY A 62 2.79 -7.09 -2.64
N ALA A 63 1.56 -7.34 -2.20
CA ALA A 63 0.37 -7.36 -3.08
C ALA A 63 -0.26 -5.98 -3.30
N GLY A 64 0.34 -4.91 -2.80
CA GLY A 64 -0.08 -3.53 -3.03
C GLY A 64 -1.01 -2.93 -1.97
N VAL A 65 -1.18 -3.56 -0.81
CA VAL A 65 -2.10 -3.07 0.23
C VAL A 65 -1.68 -1.69 0.74
N SER A 66 -0.44 -1.52 1.19
CA SER A 66 0.07 -0.21 1.65
C SER A 66 0.07 0.82 0.51
N GLY A 67 0.41 0.40 -0.71
CA GLY A 67 0.35 1.26 -1.90
C GLY A 67 -1.04 1.80 -2.18
N LEU A 68 -2.09 0.99 -2.01
CA LEU A 68 -3.48 1.43 -2.14
C LEU A 68 -3.85 2.50 -1.11
N TRP A 69 -3.45 2.32 0.14
CA TRP A 69 -3.67 3.31 1.19
C TRP A 69 -2.94 4.63 0.90
N LEU A 70 -1.68 4.55 0.45
CA LEU A 70 -0.90 5.73 0.08
C LEU A 70 -1.55 6.48 -1.07
N LEU A 71 -1.93 5.77 -2.15
CA LEU A 71 -2.56 6.36 -3.34
C LEU A 71 -3.90 7.01 -3.04
N ASP A 72 -4.65 6.48 -2.07
CA ASP A 72 -5.92 7.07 -1.62
C ASP A 72 -5.71 8.42 -0.89
N GLY A 73 -4.60 8.57 -0.18
CA GLY A 73 -4.24 9.82 0.49
C GLY A 73 -3.49 10.84 -0.37
N MET A 74 -2.84 10.40 -1.43
CA MET A 74 -2.04 11.24 -2.31
C MET A 74 -2.90 12.17 -3.18
N ALA A 75 -2.27 13.23 -3.72
CA ALA A 75 -2.88 14.04 -4.75
C ALA A 75 -3.34 13.17 -5.95
N ARG A 76 -4.42 13.57 -6.62
CA ARG A 76 -5.05 12.79 -7.71
C ARG A 76 -4.11 12.46 -8.87
N ASP A 77 -3.16 13.33 -9.14
CA ASP A 77 -2.12 13.17 -10.17
C ASP A 77 -0.77 12.70 -9.58
N GLY A 78 -0.76 12.37 -8.30
CA GLY A 78 0.44 11.86 -7.63
C GLY A 78 0.82 10.47 -8.11
N VAL A 79 2.11 10.18 -8.09
CA VAL A 79 2.70 8.91 -8.54
C VAL A 79 3.36 8.19 -7.37
N LEU A 80 2.95 6.95 -7.17
CA LEU A 80 3.63 6.01 -6.28
C LEU A 80 4.68 5.22 -7.07
N THR A 81 5.94 5.32 -6.65
CA THR A 81 7.00 4.40 -7.10
C THR A 81 7.21 3.37 -6.01
N THR A 82 7.09 2.10 -6.33
CA THR A 82 7.22 1.01 -5.36
C THR A 82 8.18 -0.07 -5.86
N ILE A 83 9.03 -0.55 -4.96
CA ILE A 83 10.14 -1.46 -5.27
C ILE A 83 9.93 -2.75 -4.49
N ASP A 84 10.07 -3.89 -5.15
CA ASP A 84 10.08 -5.19 -4.49
C ASP A 84 11.08 -6.14 -5.17
N VAL A 85 11.67 -7.03 -4.39
CA VAL A 85 12.55 -8.09 -4.91
C VAL A 85 11.75 -9.21 -5.56
N GLU A 86 10.51 -9.40 -5.14
CA GLU A 86 9.62 -10.45 -5.62
C GLU A 86 8.81 -9.97 -6.83
N SER A 87 9.34 -10.23 -8.03
CA SER A 87 8.70 -9.79 -9.28
C SER A 87 7.28 -10.36 -9.46
N GLU A 88 7.00 -11.53 -8.91
CA GLU A 88 5.67 -12.15 -8.94
C GLU A 88 4.66 -11.31 -8.15
N LEU A 89 5.03 -10.84 -6.96
CA LEU A 89 4.18 -9.96 -6.14
C LEU A 89 3.85 -8.66 -6.85
N LEU A 90 4.79 -8.08 -7.60
CA LEU A 90 4.55 -6.88 -8.41
C LEU A 90 3.44 -7.09 -9.44
N GLY A 91 3.34 -8.30 -10.01
CA GLY A 91 2.25 -8.66 -10.91
C GLY A 91 0.88 -8.63 -10.23
N TYR A 92 0.80 -9.15 -9.01
CA TYR A 92 -0.43 -9.08 -8.20
C TYR A 92 -0.76 -7.65 -7.78
N ALA A 93 0.23 -6.87 -7.32
CA ALA A 93 0.03 -5.47 -6.97
C ALA A 93 -0.51 -4.66 -8.16
N ARG A 94 0.02 -4.86 -9.35
CA ARG A 94 -0.45 -4.20 -10.59
C ARG A 94 -1.92 -4.51 -10.86
N ARG A 95 -2.32 -5.77 -10.74
CA ARG A 95 -3.74 -6.18 -10.89
C ARG A 95 -4.62 -5.55 -9.83
N ASN A 96 -4.17 -5.53 -8.59
CA ASN A 96 -4.93 -4.93 -7.48
C ASN A 96 -5.10 -3.41 -7.65
N PHE A 97 -4.08 -2.71 -8.12
CA PHE A 97 -4.19 -1.27 -8.45
C PHE A 97 -5.17 -1.03 -9.59
N ALA A 98 -5.12 -1.83 -10.64
CA ALA A 98 -6.06 -1.73 -11.75
C ALA A 98 -7.50 -2.03 -11.31
N ALA A 99 -7.71 -3.06 -10.50
CA ALA A 99 -9.03 -3.42 -9.94
C ALA A 99 -9.59 -2.32 -9.02
N ALA A 100 -8.74 -1.54 -8.37
CA ALA A 100 -9.13 -0.37 -7.59
C ALA A 100 -9.46 0.87 -8.47
N GLY A 101 -9.40 0.75 -9.78
CA GLY A 101 -9.67 1.85 -10.71
C GLY A 101 -8.54 2.85 -10.87
N LEU A 102 -7.33 2.52 -10.42
CA LEU A 102 -6.18 3.40 -10.55
C LEU A 102 -5.60 3.37 -11.96
N SER A 103 -5.37 4.54 -12.52
CA SER A 103 -4.66 4.67 -13.80
C SER A 103 -3.22 4.17 -13.68
N SER A 104 -2.73 3.47 -14.71
CA SER A 104 -1.36 3.00 -14.78
C SER A 104 -0.30 4.12 -14.69
N HIS A 105 -0.70 5.36 -14.96
CA HIS A 105 0.17 6.54 -14.82
C HIS A 105 0.43 6.89 -13.34
N ARG A 106 -0.39 6.39 -12.43
CA ARG A 106 -0.24 6.67 -11.00
C ARG A 106 0.70 5.72 -10.26
N THR A 107 1.16 4.66 -10.92
CA THR A 107 1.98 3.64 -10.28
C THR A 107 3.19 3.28 -11.12
N ARG A 108 4.35 3.24 -10.49
CA ARG A 108 5.60 2.76 -11.08
C ARG A 108 6.15 1.62 -10.22
N LEU A 109 6.06 0.40 -10.74
CA LEU A 109 6.50 -0.81 -10.04
C LEU A 109 7.86 -1.24 -10.58
N ILE A 110 8.83 -1.41 -9.69
CA ILE A 110 10.22 -1.73 -10.03
C ILE A 110 10.61 -3.03 -9.32
N ALA A 111 11.00 -4.03 -10.12
CA ALA A 111 11.57 -5.27 -9.61
C ALA A 111 13.06 -5.06 -9.30
N GLY A 112 13.49 -5.36 -8.09
CA GLY A 112 14.88 -5.28 -7.70
C GLY A 112 15.09 -5.04 -6.21
N ARG A 113 16.34 -5.11 -5.79
CA ARG A 113 16.72 -4.75 -4.42
C ARG A 113 16.75 -3.23 -4.29
N ALA A 114 16.12 -2.70 -3.25
CA ALA A 114 16.03 -1.26 -3.04
C ALA A 114 17.41 -0.59 -3.02
N LEU A 115 18.41 -1.20 -2.38
CA LEU A 115 19.78 -0.67 -2.31
C LEU A 115 20.49 -0.60 -3.67
N ASP A 116 20.04 -1.38 -4.65
CA ASP A 116 20.59 -1.37 -6.00
C ASP A 116 19.82 -0.40 -6.92
N VAL A 117 18.53 -0.18 -6.62
CA VAL A 117 17.64 0.68 -7.41
C VAL A 117 17.76 2.14 -7.00
N LEU A 118 17.68 2.43 -5.70
CA LEU A 118 17.63 3.80 -5.16
C LEU A 118 18.80 4.69 -5.61
N PRO A 119 20.06 4.21 -5.67
CA PRO A 119 21.18 5.05 -6.11
C PRO A 119 21.12 5.47 -7.58
N ARG A 120 20.23 4.87 -8.37
CA ARG A 120 20.07 5.11 -9.81
C ARG A 120 18.82 5.93 -10.16
N MET A 121 18.07 6.33 -9.14
CA MET A 121 16.81 7.09 -9.31
C MET A 121 17.04 8.59 -9.38
#